data_732cd816553438d0ce67098c1379bee0
#
_entry.id   732cd816553438d0ce67098c1379bee0
#
_cell.length_a   1.000
_cell.length_b   1.000
_cell.length_c   1.000
_cell.angle_alpha   90.00
_cell.angle_beta   90.00
_cell.angle_gamma   90.00
#
_symmetry.space_group_name_H-M   'P 1'
#
loop_
_entity.id
_entity.type
_entity.pdbx_description
1 polymer ?
#
loop_
_entity_poly.entity_id
_entity_poly.type
_entity_poly.pdbx_seq_one_letter_code
_entity_poly.pdbx_strand_id
1 'polypeptide(L)'
;MFFYEDAPNTLPFFISIEDAGEKAYNEDIDKEPKGGLFMDEKLQKLKDWIAECDNIVFFGGAGVSTESGIPDFRGEKGIFTAISEYGYRPEIILSHSFFEAHPDIFFQYYKKNLLYPDAKPNDCHKALAKLEEMGKLKSVVTQNIDDLHQKGGSKRVLELHGTLYRNYCLKCGKEFDLDYVTKDEGITRCDKCGGIVRPDVVLYEEGLDEHTIEEAVHDISHAQMLIVGGTSLNVYPAAGLLHYFHGKYLVLINKSATSMDKKADLVIAENIGEVFRKVVLEEN
;
A
#
# COMPACT_ATOMS: atom_id res chain seq x y z
N MET A 1 -29.72 -14.88 -45.25
CA MET A 1 -30.05 -13.49 -45.53
C MET A 1 -30.73 -12.93 -44.28
N PHE A 2 -29.94 -12.50 -43.30
CA PHE A 2 -30.35 -11.56 -42.21
C PHE A 2 -29.07 -10.92 -41.72
N PHE A 3 -28.98 -9.61 -41.89
CA PHE A 3 -27.96 -8.73 -41.43
C PHE A 3 -28.08 -8.57 -39.92
N TYR A 4 -26.95 -8.54 -39.19
CA TYR A 4 -26.83 -7.92 -37.89
C TYR A 4 -25.75 -6.87 -37.95
N GLU A 5 -26.19 -5.63 -37.79
CA GLU A 5 -25.39 -4.44 -37.72
C GLU A 5 -24.81 -4.26 -36.29
N ASP A 6 -23.58 -3.83 -36.30
CA ASP A 6 -22.90 -2.94 -35.35
C ASP A 6 -23.16 -3.02 -33.84
N ALA A 7 -22.17 -3.52 -33.12
CA ALA A 7 -21.87 -3.15 -31.74
C ALA A 7 -20.46 -2.54 -31.65
N PRO A 8 -20.27 -1.44 -30.88
CA PRO A 8 -19.08 -0.63 -30.98
C PRO A 8 -17.85 -1.26 -30.31
N ASN A 9 -16.72 -1.13 -30.98
CA ASN A 9 -15.35 -1.36 -30.56
C ASN A 9 -15.03 -0.75 -29.19
N THR A 10 -14.90 -1.58 -28.16
CA THR A 10 -14.13 -1.25 -26.98
C THR A 10 -12.75 -1.88 -27.14
N LEU A 11 -11.79 -1.08 -27.52
CA LEU A 11 -10.37 -1.42 -27.55
C LEU A 11 -9.87 -1.70 -26.13
N PRO A 12 -9.17 -2.82 -25.89
CA PRO A 12 -8.41 -2.98 -24.66
C PRO A 12 -7.19 -2.07 -24.73
N PHE A 13 -7.01 -1.23 -23.72
CA PHE A 13 -5.81 -0.45 -23.51
C PHE A 13 -4.63 -1.39 -23.23
N PHE A 14 -3.89 -1.75 -24.28
CA PHE A 14 -2.53 -2.27 -24.15
C PHE A 14 -1.60 -1.10 -23.89
N ILE A 15 -0.99 -1.04 -22.72
CA ILE A 15 0.14 -0.16 -22.46
C ILE A 15 1.36 -0.81 -23.13
N SER A 16 1.80 -0.26 -24.25
CA SER A 16 3.09 -0.57 -24.86
C SER A 16 4.20 0.02 -23.96
N ILE A 17 5.10 -0.84 -23.53
CA ILE A 17 6.36 -0.42 -22.91
C ILE A 17 7.28 -0.03 -24.07
N GLU A 18 7.38 1.26 -24.36
CA GLU A 18 8.44 1.78 -25.22
C GLU A 18 9.68 2.08 -24.37
N ASP A 19 10.83 1.61 -24.89
CA ASP A 19 12.17 1.81 -24.37
C ASP A 19 12.44 3.27 -23.98
N ALA A 20 12.59 3.53 -22.69
CA ALA A 20 13.20 4.75 -22.20
C ALA A 20 14.71 4.52 -22.08
N GLY A 21 15.42 4.94 -23.12
CA GLY A 21 16.88 4.91 -23.18
C GLY A 21 17.53 5.63 -22.01
N GLU A 22 18.66 5.07 -21.59
CA GLU A 22 19.63 5.66 -20.66
C GLU A 22 19.92 7.13 -21.03
N LYS A 23 19.49 8.06 -20.19
CA LYS A 23 20.05 9.40 -20.13
C LYS A 23 20.81 9.54 -18.83
N ALA A 24 22.11 9.77 -18.99
CA ALA A 24 23.07 10.11 -17.97
C ALA A 24 22.49 11.10 -16.94
N TYR A 25 22.44 10.66 -15.68
CA TYR A 25 22.20 11.53 -14.53
C TYR A 25 23.49 12.30 -14.27
N ASN A 26 23.53 13.54 -14.68
CA ASN A 26 24.58 14.47 -14.28
C ASN A 26 24.33 14.94 -12.84
N GLU A 27 25.42 14.93 -12.09
CA GLU A 27 25.61 15.48 -10.76
C GLU A 27 25.19 16.97 -10.72
N ASP A 28 24.02 17.27 -10.13
CA ASP A 28 23.61 18.59 -9.64
C ASP A 28 22.47 18.41 -8.59
N ILE A 29 22.70 17.52 -7.58
CA ILE A 29 21.70 17.24 -6.52
C ILE A 29 21.91 18.12 -5.28
N ASP A 30 22.73 19.15 -5.31
CA ASP A 30 22.96 20.05 -4.17
C ASP A 30 22.58 21.51 -4.43
N LYS A 31 21.43 21.75 -5.05
CA LYS A 31 20.80 23.09 -4.99
C LYS A 31 19.33 22.95 -4.66
N GLU A 32 19.02 23.00 -3.35
CA GLU A 32 17.66 23.30 -2.92
C GLU A 32 17.17 24.58 -3.62
N PRO A 33 15.92 24.61 -4.12
CA PRO A 33 15.37 25.85 -4.68
C PRO A 33 15.37 26.92 -3.57
N LYS A 34 15.92 28.09 -3.87
CA LYS A 34 15.96 29.21 -2.95
C LYS A 34 14.54 29.53 -2.47
N GLY A 35 14.25 29.23 -1.19
CA GLY A 35 12.95 29.39 -0.55
C GLY A 35 12.31 28.11 0.01
N GLY A 36 13.01 26.94 -0.05
CA GLY A 36 12.56 25.71 0.62
C GLY A 36 12.69 25.82 2.14
N LEU A 37 11.72 25.25 2.87
CA LEU A 37 11.78 25.12 4.33
C LEU A 37 12.89 24.14 4.73
N PHE A 38 13.66 24.47 5.79
CA PHE A 38 14.56 23.51 6.40
C PHE A 38 13.77 22.34 7.01
N MET A 39 14.45 21.19 7.28
CA MET A 39 13.78 20.00 7.78
C MET A 39 13.03 20.26 9.09
N ASP A 40 13.65 20.93 10.04
CA ASP A 40 13.01 21.27 11.31
C ASP A 40 11.79 22.18 11.14
N GLU A 41 11.81 23.10 10.19
CA GLU A 41 10.65 23.94 9.84
C GLU A 41 9.51 23.11 9.22
N LYS A 42 9.83 22.12 8.37
CA LYS A 42 8.84 21.21 7.80
C LYS A 42 8.16 20.35 8.86
N LEU A 43 8.97 19.83 9.80
CA LEU A 43 8.45 19.02 10.92
C LEU A 43 7.57 19.87 11.87
N GLN A 44 8.00 21.09 12.17
CA GLN A 44 7.20 22.01 12.99
C GLN A 44 5.87 22.34 12.28
N LYS A 45 5.92 22.65 10.98
CA LYS A 45 4.72 22.91 10.18
C LYS A 45 3.76 21.73 10.19
N LEU A 46 4.25 20.49 10.04
CA LEU A 46 3.43 19.28 10.12
C LEU A 46 2.81 19.14 11.53
N LYS A 47 3.58 19.38 12.58
CA LYS A 47 3.10 19.33 13.98
C LYS A 47 1.97 20.34 14.23
N ASP A 48 2.14 21.57 13.76
CA ASP A 48 1.13 22.63 13.88
C ASP A 48 -0.16 22.26 13.12
N TRP A 49 -0.04 21.71 11.92
CA TRP A 49 -1.19 21.28 11.13
C TRP A 49 -1.93 20.08 11.73
N ILE A 50 -1.19 19.11 12.31
CA ILE A 50 -1.79 18.00 13.06
C ILE A 50 -2.54 18.53 14.28
N ALA A 51 -1.98 19.53 14.98
CA ALA A 51 -2.65 20.15 16.12
C ALA A 51 -3.95 20.85 15.71
N GLU A 52 -3.96 21.53 14.56
CA GLU A 52 -5.11 22.28 14.03
C GLU A 52 -6.24 21.36 13.54
N CYS A 53 -5.92 20.21 12.95
CA CYS A 53 -6.90 19.34 12.31
C CYS A 53 -7.51 18.33 13.28
N ASP A 54 -8.84 18.12 13.17
CA ASP A 54 -9.59 17.09 13.93
C ASP A 54 -10.13 15.96 13.02
N ASN A 55 -9.85 16.03 11.73
CA ASN A 55 -10.20 14.99 10.76
C ASN A 55 -9.03 14.76 9.79
N ILE A 56 -8.14 13.86 10.17
CA ILE A 56 -6.96 13.47 9.40
C ILE A 56 -7.21 12.08 8.83
N VAL A 57 -6.85 11.87 7.57
CA VAL A 57 -6.77 10.54 6.97
C VAL A 57 -5.33 10.27 6.57
N PHE A 58 -4.88 9.05 6.83
CA PHE A 58 -3.58 8.57 6.38
C PHE A 58 -3.76 7.60 5.21
N PHE A 59 -2.99 7.80 4.13
CA PHE A 59 -2.94 6.90 2.98
C PHE A 59 -1.53 6.33 2.84
N GLY A 60 -1.37 5.01 3.03
CA GLY A 60 -0.08 4.34 3.12
C GLY A 60 0.16 3.24 2.10
N GLY A 61 1.46 2.97 1.82
CA GLY A 61 1.92 1.86 1.00
C GLY A 61 3.12 1.15 1.60
N ALA A 62 3.79 0.30 0.81
CA ALA A 62 4.86 -0.62 1.27
C ALA A 62 6.02 0.09 2.00
N GLY A 63 6.33 1.33 1.64
CA GLY A 63 7.37 2.12 2.30
C GLY A 63 7.12 2.38 3.78
N VAL A 64 5.86 2.30 4.26
CA VAL A 64 5.51 2.41 5.68
C VAL A 64 6.11 1.25 6.48
N SER A 65 6.17 0.05 5.90
CA SER A 65 6.60 -1.17 6.59
C SER A 65 8.08 -1.50 6.39
N THR A 66 8.82 -0.71 5.58
CA THR A 66 10.26 -0.94 5.38
C THR A 66 11.08 -0.79 6.65
N GLU A 67 10.72 0.12 7.55
CA GLU A 67 11.33 0.30 8.87
C GLU A 67 10.93 -0.80 9.86
N SER A 68 9.99 -1.66 9.50
CA SER A 68 9.61 -2.87 10.22
C SER A 68 10.33 -4.12 9.70
N GLY A 69 11.23 -3.97 8.71
CA GLY A 69 11.97 -5.06 8.08
C GLY A 69 11.23 -5.78 6.95
N ILE A 70 10.06 -5.28 6.52
CA ILE A 70 9.33 -5.81 5.36
C ILE A 70 9.83 -5.07 4.12
N PRO A 71 10.51 -5.74 3.17
CA PRO A 71 11.00 -5.09 1.96
C PRO A 71 9.83 -4.72 1.02
N ASP A 72 10.03 -3.66 0.24
CA ASP A 72 9.15 -3.40 -0.90
C ASP A 72 9.42 -4.46 -1.99
N PHE A 73 8.44 -5.33 -2.22
CA PHE A 73 8.57 -6.41 -3.21
C PHE A 73 8.66 -5.90 -4.66
N ARG A 74 8.27 -4.64 -4.91
CA ARG A 74 8.40 -3.94 -6.21
C ARG A 74 9.72 -3.20 -6.34
N GLY A 75 10.52 -3.13 -5.28
CA GLY A 75 11.88 -2.61 -5.34
C GLY A 75 12.81 -3.54 -6.13
N GLU A 76 13.91 -3.02 -6.62
CA GLU A 76 14.88 -3.77 -7.46
C GLU A 76 15.26 -5.13 -6.86
N LYS A 77 15.52 -5.18 -5.55
CA LYS A 77 15.89 -6.41 -4.85
C LYS A 77 14.76 -7.44 -4.85
N GLY A 78 13.49 -7.02 -4.63
CA GLY A 78 12.34 -7.91 -4.65
C GLY A 78 12.08 -8.48 -6.05
N ILE A 79 12.16 -7.64 -7.07
CA ILE A 79 12.03 -8.04 -8.48
C ILE A 79 13.14 -9.01 -8.86
N PHE A 80 14.40 -8.70 -8.53
CA PHE A 80 15.53 -9.58 -8.83
C PHE A 80 15.38 -10.95 -8.19
N THR A 81 15.00 -11.01 -6.91
CA THR A 81 14.77 -12.27 -6.19
C THR A 81 13.67 -13.10 -6.85
N ALA A 82 12.53 -12.50 -7.19
CA ALA A 82 11.42 -13.21 -7.83
C ALA A 82 11.82 -13.78 -9.20
N ILE A 83 12.50 -13.00 -10.04
CA ILE A 83 12.95 -13.46 -11.35
C ILE A 83 14.00 -14.57 -11.22
N SER A 84 14.98 -14.44 -10.31
CA SER A 84 16.05 -15.42 -10.15
C SER A 84 15.58 -16.76 -9.57
N GLU A 85 14.59 -16.74 -8.66
CA GLU A 85 14.13 -17.95 -7.97
C GLU A 85 12.95 -18.61 -8.68
N TYR A 86 12.04 -17.82 -9.27
CA TYR A 86 10.77 -18.33 -9.84
C TYR A 86 10.64 -18.12 -11.35
N GLY A 87 11.54 -17.33 -11.98
CA GLY A 87 11.50 -17.06 -13.42
C GLY A 87 10.48 -16.01 -13.85
N TYR A 88 9.77 -15.38 -12.91
CA TYR A 88 8.70 -14.41 -13.17
C TYR A 88 8.84 -13.18 -12.28
N ARG A 89 8.31 -12.05 -12.74
CA ARG A 89 8.18 -10.84 -11.91
C ARG A 89 7.12 -11.03 -10.82
N PRO A 90 7.24 -10.33 -9.66
CA PRO A 90 6.25 -10.42 -8.59
C PRO A 90 4.81 -10.17 -9.05
N GLU A 91 4.62 -9.18 -9.94
CA GLU A 91 3.30 -8.81 -10.45
C GLU A 91 2.65 -9.93 -11.25
N ILE A 92 3.45 -10.77 -11.94
CA ILE A 92 2.95 -11.95 -12.66
C ILE A 92 2.58 -13.03 -11.65
N ILE A 93 3.48 -13.36 -10.70
CA ILE A 93 3.23 -14.42 -9.70
C ILE A 93 1.97 -14.10 -8.88
N LEU A 94 1.75 -12.81 -8.58
CA LEU A 94 0.63 -12.32 -7.79
C LEU A 94 -0.59 -11.91 -8.63
N SER A 95 -0.72 -12.42 -9.86
CA SER A 95 -1.92 -12.23 -10.67
C SER A 95 -2.92 -13.38 -10.50
N HIS A 96 -4.20 -13.08 -10.73
CA HIS A 96 -5.28 -14.07 -10.66
C HIS A 96 -5.06 -15.21 -11.67
N SER A 97 -4.77 -14.86 -12.90
CA SER A 97 -4.53 -15.85 -13.97
C SER A 97 -3.33 -16.76 -13.68
N PHE A 98 -2.25 -16.22 -13.09
CA PHE A 98 -1.10 -17.03 -12.70
C PHE A 98 -1.42 -17.93 -11.50
N PHE A 99 -2.16 -17.43 -10.51
CA PHE A 99 -2.62 -18.24 -9.39
C PHE A 99 -3.47 -19.45 -9.84
N GLU A 100 -4.35 -19.26 -10.83
CA GLU A 100 -5.14 -20.36 -11.38
C GLU A 100 -4.29 -21.38 -12.14
N ALA A 101 -3.31 -20.91 -12.94
CA ALA A 101 -2.48 -21.76 -13.77
C ALA A 101 -1.34 -22.47 -13.00
N HIS A 102 -0.77 -21.80 -11.99
CA HIS A 102 0.43 -22.21 -11.24
C HIS A 102 0.29 -22.00 -9.73
N PRO A 103 -0.74 -22.59 -9.08
CA PRO A 103 -0.97 -22.39 -7.66
C PRO A 103 0.18 -22.86 -6.78
N ASP A 104 0.96 -23.83 -7.21
CA ASP A 104 2.14 -24.32 -6.52
C ASP A 104 3.23 -23.24 -6.41
N ILE A 105 3.54 -22.54 -7.50
CA ILE A 105 4.52 -21.45 -7.53
C ILE A 105 4.01 -20.26 -6.71
N PHE A 106 2.71 -19.92 -6.86
CA PHE A 106 2.08 -18.87 -6.07
C PHE A 106 2.23 -19.12 -4.57
N PHE A 107 1.90 -20.33 -4.09
CA PHE A 107 1.99 -20.66 -2.67
C PHE A 107 3.43 -20.68 -2.16
N GLN A 108 4.38 -21.15 -2.95
CA GLN A 108 5.80 -21.09 -2.59
C GLN A 108 6.27 -19.63 -2.44
N TYR A 109 5.94 -18.78 -3.43
CA TYR A 109 6.28 -17.37 -3.39
C TYR A 109 5.61 -16.65 -2.21
N TYR A 110 4.31 -16.84 -2.04
CA TYR A 110 3.51 -16.26 -0.97
C TYR A 110 4.11 -16.58 0.41
N LYS A 111 4.32 -17.86 0.69
CA LYS A 111 4.78 -18.31 2.01
C LYS A 111 6.22 -17.90 2.31
N LYS A 112 7.08 -17.86 1.31
CA LYS A 112 8.49 -17.53 1.47
C LYS A 112 8.77 -16.02 1.46
N ASN A 113 8.05 -15.26 0.62
CA ASN A 113 8.44 -13.88 0.31
C ASN A 113 7.47 -12.81 0.82
N LEU A 114 6.23 -13.17 1.20
CA LEU A 114 5.24 -12.20 1.66
C LEU A 114 4.94 -12.28 3.16
N LEU A 115 5.25 -13.39 3.81
CA LEU A 115 5.00 -13.59 5.23
C LEU A 115 6.18 -13.14 6.08
N TYR A 116 5.93 -12.18 6.96
CA TYR A 116 6.90 -11.65 7.92
C TYR A 116 6.30 -11.69 9.34
N PRO A 117 6.13 -12.88 9.93
CA PRO A 117 5.42 -13.04 11.21
C PRO A 117 6.09 -12.32 12.38
N ASP A 118 7.41 -12.17 12.32
CA ASP A 118 8.22 -11.51 13.36
C ASP A 118 8.28 -9.98 13.20
N ALA A 119 7.76 -9.43 12.10
CA ALA A 119 7.73 -7.99 11.89
C ALA A 119 6.89 -7.28 12.96
N LYS A 120 7.42 -6.19 13.48
CA LYS A 120 6.78 -5.40 14.54
C LYS A 120 6.41 -4.01 14.01
N PRO A 121 5.31 -3.43 14.51
CA PRO A 121 4.95 -2.05 14.20
C PRO A 121 6.10 -1.09 14.51
N ASN A 122 6.46 -0.25 13.54
CA ASN A 122 7.43 0.83 13.72
C ASN A 122 6.75 2.09 14.26
N ASP A 123 7.50 3.18 14.37
CA ASP A 123 7.02 4.41 14.99
C ASP A 123 5.92 5.09 14.16
N CYS A 124 5.87 4.90 12.83
CA CYS A 124 4.73 5.37 12.03
C CYS A 124 3.43 4.70 12.46
N HIS A 125 3.40 3.37 12.55
CA HIS A 125 2.21 2.62 12.96
C HIS A 125 1.72 3.04 14.35
N LYS A 126 2.65 3.17 15.32
CA LYS A 126 2.34 3.60 16.70
C LYS A 126 1.83 5.04 16.76
N ALA A 127 2.43 5.93 15.98
CA ALA A 127 2.01 7.32 15.91
C ALA A 127 0.60 7.48 15.33
N LEU A 128 0.27 6.73 14.28
CA LEU A 128 -1.08 6.72 13.71
C LEU A 128 -2.11 6.22 14.70
N ALA A 129 -1.80 5.14 15.44
CA ALA A 129 -2.67 4.66 16.52
C ALA A 129 -2.86 5.71 17.63
N LYS A 130 -1.79 6.43 18.03
CA LYS A 130 -1.86 7.53 19.00
C LYS A 130 -2.73 8.68 18.49
N LEU A 131 -2.61 9.06 17.22
CA LEU A 131 -3.48 10.10 16.62
C LEU A 131 -4.95 9.67 16.56
N GLU A 132 -5.24 8.40 16.32
CA GLU A 132 -6.59 7.84 16.38
C GLU A 132 -7.14 7.88 17.82
N GLU A 133 -6.34 7.48 18.82
CA GLU A 133 -6.70 7.57 20.24
C GLU A 133 -6.97 9.01 20.69
N MET A 134 -6.21 9.97 20.17
CA MET A 134 -6.44 11.41 20.40
C MET A 134 -7.68 11.96 19.66
N GLY A 135 -8.37 11.15 18.86
CA GLY A 135 -9.55 11.55 18.08
C GLY A 135 -9.23 12.40 16.86
N LYS A 136 -7.96 12.51 16.45
CA LYS A 136 -7.51 13.30 15.30
C LYS A 136 -7.46 12.51 13.99
N LEU A 137 -7.01 11.27 14.02
CA LEU A 137 -6.98 10.39 12.86
C LEU A 137 -8.33 9.68 12.72
N LYS A 138 -8.95 9.83 11.55
CA LYS A 138 -10.23 9.22 11.21
C LYS A 138 -10.09 7.78 10.77
N SER A 139 -9.13 7.53 9.87
CA SER A 139 -8.83 6.20 9.36
C SER A 139 -7.41 6.13 8.79
N VAL A 140 -6.92 4.90 8.72
CA VAL A 140 -5.77 4.50 7.94
C VAL A 140 -6.28 3.80 6.68
N VAL A 141 -6.03 4.36 5.50
CA VAL A 141 -6.26 3.72 4.21
C VAL A 141 -4.94 3.13 3.76
N THR A 142 -4.84 1.81 3.66
CA THR A 142 -3.57 1.15 3.39
C THR A 142 -3.62 0.24 2.17
N GLN A 143 -2.53 0.23 1.41
CA GLN A 143 -2.26 -0.74 0.37
C GLN A 143 -1.53 -1.98 0.90
N ASN A 144 -1.07 -1.93 2.16
CA ASN A 144 -0.34 -3.02 2.79
C ASN A 144 -1.27 -4.13 3.25
N ILE A 145 -0.72 -5.34 3.24
CA ILE A 145 -1.40 -6.59 3.57
C ILE A 145 -0.79 -7.25 4.82
N ASP A 146 0.03 -6.52 5.59
CA ASP A 146 0.92 -7.02 6.66
C ASP A 146 0.36 -6.92 8.09
N ASP A 147 -0.83 -6.34 8.27
CA ASP A 147 -1.53 -6.16 9.55
C ASP A 147 -0.77 -5.30 10.59
N LEU A 148 0.29 -4.57 10.18
CA LEU A 148 1.10 -3.83 11.12
C LEU A 148 0.40 -2.59 11.67
N HIS A 149 -0.57 -2.01 10.97
CA HIS A 149 -1.39 -0.92 11.49
C HIS A 149 -2.26 -1.39 12.65
N GLN A 150 -2.94 -2.52 12.51
CA GLN A 150 -3.76 -3.13 13.55
C GLN A 150 -2.90 -3.57 14.74
N LYS A 151 -1.78 -4.24 14.48
CA LYS A 151 -0.79 -4.60 15.52
C LYS A 151 -0.18 -3.37 16.21
N GLY A 152 -0.11 -2.23 15.52
CA GLY A 152 0.33 -0.94 16.05
C GLY A 152 -0.69 -0.26 16.96
N GLY A 153 -1.96 -0.73 16.94
CA GLY A 153 -3.04 -0.24 17.76
C GLY A 153 -4.13 0.54 17.01
N SER A 154 -3.98 0.78 15.70
CA SER A 154 -5.02 1.40 14.87
C SER A 154 -6.25 0.49 14.79
N LYS A 155 -7.45 1.08 14.94
CA LYS A 155 -8.73 0.36 14.96
C LYS A 155 -9.47 0.46 13.63
N ARG A 156 -9.47 1.67 13.01
CA ARG A 156 -10.10 1.88 11.71
C ARG A 156 -9.05 1.85 10.61
N VAL A 157 -8.82 0.65 10.08
CA VAL A 157 -7.87 0.40 8.98
C VAL A 157 -8.65 -0.12 7.77
N LEU A 158 -8.60 0.61 6.67
CA LEU A 158 -9.23 0.28 5.39
C LEU A 158 -8.18 -0.39 4.50
N GLU A 159 -8.23 -1.71 4.40
CA GLU A 159 -7.27 -2.56 3.71
C GLU A 159 -7.63 -2.69 2.23
N LEU A 160 -7.18 -1.76 1.39
CA LEU A 160 -7.54 -1.73 -0.04
C LEU A 160 -7.16 -3.01 -0.80
N HIS A 161 -6.10 -3.68 -0.37
CA HIS A 161 -5.62 -4.91 -1.00
C HIS A 161 -5.83 -6.16 -0.12
N GLY A 162 -6.70 -6.06 0.90
CA GLY A 162 -6.96 -7.15 1.83
C GLY A 162 -5.81 -7.40 2.81
N THR A 163 -5.69 -8.64 3.32
CA THR A 163 -4.68 -9.02 4.32
C THR A 163 -4.24 -10.47 4.19
N LEU A 164 -2.98 -10.72 4.56
CA LEU A 164 -2.42 -12.08 4.67
C LEU A 164 -2.92 -12.83 5.91
N TYR A 165 -3.52 -12.13 6.87
CA TYR A 165 -3.94 -12.69 8.17
C TYR A 165 -5.36 -13.25 8.17
N ARG A 166 -6.17 -12.97 7.16
CA ARG A 166 -7.43 -13.65 6.85
C ARG A 166 -7.21 -14.60 5.66
N ASN A 167 -7.70 -15.82 5.78
CA ASN A 167 -7.60 -16.80 4.70
C ASN A 167 -8.95 -17.52 4.58
N TYR A 168 -9.31 -17.94 3.39
CA TYR A 168 -10.59 -18.60 3.16
C TYR A 168 -10.52 -19.69 2.10
N CYS A 169 -11.38 -20.68 2.24
CA CYS A 169 -11.52 -21.74 1.26
C CYS A 169 -12.32 -21.29 0.05
N LEU A 170 -11.74 -21.36 -1.14
CA LEU A 170 -12.41 -20.99 -2.41
C LEU A 170 -13.68 -21.81 -2.71
N LYS A 171 -13.80 -23.04 -2.14
CA LYS A 171 -14.93 -23.92 -2.41
C LYS A 171 -16.10 -23.75 -1.44
N CYS A 172 -15.84 -23.56 -0.14
CA CYS A 172 -16.89 -23.56 0.88
C CYS A 172 -16.90 -22.31 1.78
N GLY A 173 -16.03 -21.32 1.53
CA GLY A 173 -15.97 -20.07 2.29
C GLY A 173 -15.50 -20.21 3.74
N LYS A 174 -15.08 -21.42 4.20
CA LYS A 174 -14.58 -21.57 5.58
C LYS A 174 -13.34 -20.70 5.77
N GLU A 175 -13.33 -19.90 6.83
CA GLU A 175 -12.21 -19.04 7.20
C GLU A 175 -11.13 -19.80 7.98
N PHE A 176 -9.89 -19.33 7.82
CA PHE A 176 -8.69 -19.87 8.45
C PHE A 176 -7.76 -18.75 8.87
N ASP A 177 -7.06 -18.93 9.96
CA ASP A 177 -5.98 -18.04 10.39
C ASP A 177 -4.66 -18.31 9.65
N LEU A 178 -3.69 -17.44 9.89
CA LEU A 178 -2.35 -17.58 9.29
C LEU A 178 -1.65 -18.85 9.77
N ASP A 179 -1.83 -19.25 11.03
CA ASP A 179 -1.20 -20.44 11.62
C ASP A 179 -1.63 -21.72 10.89
N TYR A 180 -2.90 -21.79 10.45
CA TYR A 180 -3.36 -22.90 9.64
C TYR A 180 -2.66 -22.97 8.28
N VAL A 181 -2.50 -21.82 7.64
CA VAL A 181 -1.93 -21.73 6.28
C VAL A 181 -0.43 -22.00 6.27
N THR A 182 0.27 -21.68 7.35
CA THR A 182 1.73 -21.83 7.46
C THR A 182 2.19 -23.20 7.94
N LYS A 183 1.27 -24.11 8.29
CA LYS A 183 1.62 -25.49 8.75
C LYS A 183 2.38 -26.29 7.71
N ASP A 184 2.05 -26.11 6.43
CA ASP A 184 2.64 -26.83 5.31
C ASP A 184 3.30 -25.85 4.33
N GLU A 185 4.33 -26.29 3.61
CA GLU A 185 5.02 -25.47 2.60
C GLU A 185 4.24 -25.36 1.27
N GLY A 186 3.39 -26.35 0.97
CA GLY A 186 2.65 -26.45 -0.30
C GLY A 186 1.32 -25.70 -0.32
N ILE A 187 0.46 -26.11 -1.28
CA ILE A 187 -0.89 -25.58 -1.43
C ILE A 187 -1.73 -25.95 -0.21
N THR A 188 -2.22 -24.95 0.51
CA THR A 188 -3.06 -25.18 1.70
C THR A 188 -4.44 -25.68 1.28
N ARG A 189 -4.90 -26.77 1.92
CA ARG A 189 -6.18 -27.41 1.66
C ARG A 189 -7.13 -27.26 2.84
N CYS A 190 -8.40 -27.04 2.54
CA CYS A 190 -9.47 -26.95 3.53
C CYS A 190 -9.71 -28.33 4.19
N ASP A 191 -9.72 -28.38 5.51
CA ASP A 191 -10.02 -29.58 6.30
C ASP A 191 -11.47 -30.07 6.17
N LYS A 192 -12.40 -29.16 5.78
CA LYS A 192 -13.82 -29.47 5.61
C LYS A 192 -14.15 -30.08 4.24
N CYS A 193 -13.54 -29.58 3.15
CA CYS A 193 -13.97 -29.92 1.79
C CYS A 193 -12.85 -30.18 0.79
N GLY A 194 -11.57 -30.11 1.20
CA GLY A 194 -10.40 -30.31 0.35
C GLY A 194 -10.12 -29.20 -0.67
N GLY A 195 -10.94 -28.11 -0.67
CA GLY A 195 -10.74 -26.97 -1.55
C GLY A 195 -9.45 -26.20 -1.22
N ILE A 196 -8.95 -25.39 -2.15
CA ILE A 196 -7.79 -24.51 -1.90
C ILE A 196 -8.19 -23.45 -0.88
N VAL A 197 -7.30 -23.20 0.09
CA VAL A 197 -7.39 -22.07 1.03
C VAL A 197 -6.37 -21.04 0.59
N ARG A 198 -6.83 -19.82 0.28
CA ARG A 198 -5.95 -18.72 -0.12
C ARG A 198 -6.07 -17.54 0.85
N PRO A 199 -5.04 -16.66 0.90
CA PRO A 199 -5.15 -15.41 1.63
C PRO A 199 -6.22 -14.50 1.03
N ASP A 200 -6.85 -13.70 1.89
CA ASP A 200 -7.79 -12.65 1.52
C ASP A 200 -7.03 -11.39 1.03
N VAL A 201 -6.30 -11.56 -0.07
CA VAL A 201 -5.49 -10.53 -0.72
C VAL A 201 -5.99 -10.33 -2.13
N VAL A 202 -6.15 -9.08 -2.53
CA VAL A 202 -6.50 -8.72 -3.91
C VAL A 202 -5.29 -8.92 -4.80
N LEU A 203 -5.40 -9.87 -5.73
CA LEU A 203 -4.37 -10.12 -6.73
C LEU A 203 -4.48 -9.13 -7.89
N TYR A 204 -3.38 -8.95 -8.64
CA TYR A 204 -3.48 -8.27 -9.94
C TYR A 204 -4.56 -8.96 -10.78
N GLU A 205 -5.31 -8.19 -11.58
CA GLU A 205 -6.48 -8.61 -12.37
C GLU A 205 -7.78 -8.77 -11.55
N GLU A 206 -7.72 -8.71 -10.21
CA GLU A 206 -8.91 -8.71 -9.36
C GLU A 206 -9.35 -7.27 -9.05
N GLY A 207 -10.66 -7.08 -8.83
CA GLY A 207 -11.23 -5.81 -8.35
C GLY A 207 -10.99 -5.62 -6.86
N LEU A 208 -10.85 -4.36 -6.44
CA LEU A 208 -10.87 -4.02 -5.02
C LEU A 208 -12.29 -4.21 -4.47
N ASP A 209 -12.40 -4.43 -3.16
CA ASP A 209 -13.68 -4.49 -2.46
C ASP A 209 -14.43 -3.15 -2.54
N GLU A 210 -15.64 -3.16 -3.09
CA GLU A 210 -16.43 -1.96 -3.34
C GLU A 210 -16.75 -1.20 -2.04
N HIS A 211 -17.06 -1.92 -0.96
CA HIS A 211 -17.36 -1.30 0.33
C HIS A 211 -16.13 -0.59 0.92
N THR A 212 -14.97 -1.24 0.87
CA THR A 212 -13.70 -0.64 1.33
C THR A 212 -13.35 0.61 0.53
N ILE A 213 -13.59 0.60 -0.80
CA ILE A 213 -13.38 1.77 -1.67
C ILE A 213 -14.33 2.89 -1.27
N GLU A 214 -15.63 2.61 -1.11
CA GLU A 214 -16.63 3.61 -0.74
C GLU A 214 -16.29 4.28 0.60
N GLU A 215 -15.90 3.50 1.61
CA GLU A 215 -15.46 4.02 2.90
C GLU A 215 -14.20 4.88 2.78
N ALA A 216 -13.21 4.44 1.99
CA ALA A 216 -11.97 5.18 1.77
C ALA A 216 -12.24 6.52 1.05
N VAL A 217 -13.07 6.51 0.00
CA VAL A 217 -13.49 7.73 -0.71
C VAL A 217 -14.25 8.66 0.22
N HIS A 218 -15.17 8.13 1.02
CA HIS A 218 -15.91 8.91 1.99
C HIS A 218 -14.95 9.60 2.98
N ASP A 219 -14.05 8.86 3.61
CA ASP A 219 -13.14 9.41 4.61
C ASP A 219 -12.16 10.42 3.99
N ILE A 220 -11.57 10.11 2.82
CA ILE A 220 -10.65 11.01 2.11
C ILE A 220 -11.34 12.31 1.70
N SER A 221 -12.57 12.24 1.16
CA SER A 221 -13.29 13.43 0.67
C SER A 221 -13.72 14.39 1.79
N HIS A 222 -13.88 13.89 3.01
CA HIS A 222 -14.24 14.69 4.17
C HIS A 222 -13.05 15.10 5.04
N ALA A 223 -11.84 14.61 4.73
CA ALA A 223 -10.65 14.92 5.53
C ALA A 223 -10.25 16.39 5.43
N GLN A 224 -9.87 16.99 6.56
CA GLN A 224 -9.22 18.30 6.60
C GLN A 224 -7.75 18.20 6.16
N MET A 225 -7.09 17.09 6.49
CA MET A 225 -5.72 16.78 6.12
C MET A 225 -5.65 15.35 5.59
N LEU A 226 -4.98 15.19 4.45
CA LEU A 226 -4.57 13.89 3.93
C LEU A 226 -3.05 13.77 4.03
N ILE A 227 -2.59 12.79 4.81
CA ILE A 227 -1.16 12.45 4.89
C ILE A 227 -0.93 11.21 4.03
N VAL A 228 -0.12 11.34 3.00
CA VAL A 228 0.26 10.24 2.10
C VAL A 228 1.69 9.84 2.39
N GLY A 229 1.94 8.57 2.67
CA GLY A 229 3.26 8.13 3.05
C GLY A 229 3.67 6.74 2.56
N GLY A 230 4.96 6.57 2.31
CA GLY A 230 5.54 5.28 1.95
C GLY A 230 4.96 4.64 0.68
N THR A 231 4.55 5.43 -0.31
CA THR A 231 3.96 4.93 -1.55
C THR A 231 4.50 5.66 -2.78
N SER A 232 4.75 4.92 -3.86
CA SER A 232 5.15 5.50 -5.15
C SER A 232 3.97 6.09 -5.93
N LEU A 233 2.71 5.82 -5.50
CA LEU A 233 1.47 6.20 -6.18
C LEU A 233 1.32 5.68 -7.61
N ASN A 234 1.96 4.54 -7.92
CA ASN A 234 1.93 3.91 -9.24
C ASN A 234 0.90 2.79 -9.37
N VAL A 235 0.24 2.38 -8.26
CA VAL A 235 -0.73 1.28 -8.26
C VAL A 235 -2.14 1.81 -8.33
N TYR A 236 -2.79 1.56 -9.44
CA TYR A 236 -4.20 1.88 -9.66
C TYR A 236 -5.08 0.64 -9.42
N PRO A 237 -6.33 0.78 -8.93
CA PRO A 237 -7.04 2.06 -8.73
C PRO A 237 -6.72 2.80 -7.42
N ALA A 238 -5.99 2.20 -6.49
CA ALA A 238 -5.74 2.76 -5.15
C ALA A 238 -5.17 4.19 -5.17
N ALA A 239 -4.16 4.46 -6.01
CA ALA A 239 -3.59 5.81 -6.16
C ALA A 239 -4.60 6.85 -6.67
N GLY A 240 -5.64 6.42 -7.39
CA GLY A 240 -6.73 7.28 -7.88
C GLY A 240 -7.59 7.86 -6.78
N LEU A 241 -7.66 7.23 -5.60
CA LEU A 241 -8.46 7.69 -4.47
C LEU A 241 -8.04 9.07 -3.96
N LEU A 242 -6.77 9.45 -4.14
CA LEU A 242 -6.28 10.76 -3.74
C LEU A 242 -6.96 11.93 -4.48
N HIS A 243 -7.56 11.69 -5.65
CA HIS A 243 -8.28 12.70 -6.39
C HIS A 243 -9.59 13.17 -5.71
N TYR A 244 -10.10 12.38 -4.78
CA TYR A 244 -11.28 12.75 -3.99
C TYR A 244 -10.96 13.66 -2.80
N PHE A 245 -9.66 13.92 -2.51
CA PHE A 245 -9.28 14.84 -1.46
C PHE A 245 -9.48 16.29 -1.89
N HIS A 246 -10.22 17.05 -1.08
CA HIS A 246 -10.50 18.48 -1.27
C HIS A 246 -10.28 19.29 0.01
N GLY A 247 -9.59 18.71 0.99
CA GLY A 247 -9.33 19.33 2.28
C GLY A 247 -8.25 20.40 2.23
N LYS A 248 -7.85 20.86 3.42
CA LYS A 248 -6.97 22.02 3.58
C LYS A 248 -5.49 21.71 3.34
N TYR A 249 -5.04 20.51 3.75
CA TYR A 249 -3.62 20.15 3.75
C TYR A 249 -3.35 18.79 3.13
N LEU A 250 -2.63 18.76 2.02
CA LEU A 250 -2.07 17.54 1.42
C LEU A 250 -0.60 17.44 1.81
N VAL A 251 -0.24 16.42 2.59
CA VAL A 251 1.12 16.16 3.05
C VAL A 251 1.65 14.90 2.41
N LEU A 252 2.85 14.95 1.85
CA LEU A 252 3.56 13.78 1.34
C LEU A 252 4.81 13.49 2.19
N ILE A 253 4.93 12.25 2.68
CA ILE A 253 6.11 11.78 3.42
C ILE A 253 6.66 10.56 2.69
N ASN A 254 7.68 10.74 1.86
CA ASN A 254 8.20 9.66 1.03
C ASN A 254 9.67 9.93 0.65
N LYS A 255 10.52 8.91 0.69
CA LYS A 255 11.95 9.05 0.33
C LYS A 255 12.16 9.45 -1.12
N SER A 256 11.35 8.93 -2.01
CA SER A 256 11.44 9.19 -3.44
C SER A 256 10.34 10.16 -3.86
N ALA A 257 10.63 10.96 -4.88
CA ALA A 257 9.65 11.84 -5.49
C ALA A 257 8.47 11.06 -6.07
N THR A 258 7.28 11.68 -6.04
CA THR A 258 6.04 11.14 -6.57
C THR A 258 5.40 12.08 -7.59
N SER A 259 4.45 11.58 -8.36
CA SER A 259 3.68 12.40 -9.30
C SER A 259 2.84 13.49 -8.62
N MET A 260 2.62 13.37 -7.31
CA MET A 260 1.80 14.29 -6.52
C MET A 260 2.60 15.40 -5.79
N ASP A 261 3.94 15.35 -5.81
CA ASP A 261 4.79 16.31 -5.09
C ASP A 261 4.45 17.79 -5.42
N LYS A 262 4.14 18.06 -6.70
CA LYS A 262 3.79 19.42 -7.16
C LYS A 262 2.41 19.91 -6.67
N LYS A 263 1.55 19.00 -6.22
CA LYS A 263 0.21 19.31 -5.71
C LYS A 263 0.15 19.36 -4.19
N ALA A 264 1.17 18.81 -3.52
CA ALA A 264 1.22 18.76 -2.07
C ALA A 264 1.57 20.14 -1.47
N ASP A 265 0.94 20.45 -0.34
CA ASP A 265 1.21 21.65 0.46
C ASP A 265 2.50 21.50 1.30
N LEU A 266 2.89 20.25 1.56
CA LEU A 266 4.11 19.90 2.27
C LEU A 266 4.67 18.57 1.77
N VAL A 267 5.96 18.59 1.41
CA VAL A 267 6.70 17.38 1.02
C VAL A 267 7.89 17.18 1.97
N ILE A 268 7.96 16.01 2.59
CA ILE A 268 9.04 15.61 3.51
C ILE A 268 9.71 14.36 2.92
N ALA A 269 10.98 14.50 2.49
CA ALA A 269 11.74 13.44 1.85
C ALA A 269 12.60 12.67 2.87
N GLU A 270 11.93 12.02 3.85
CA GLU A 270 12.56 11.32 4.97
C GLU A 270 11.92 9.98 5.28
N ASN A 271 12.53 9.22 6.20
CA ASN A 271 11.95 8.02 6.80
C ASN A 271 10.66 8.35 7.51
N ILE A 272 9.57 7.70 7.12
CA ILE A 272 8.25 8.02 7.65
C ILE A 272 8.13 7.74 9.15
N GLY A 273 8.73 6.66 9.65
CA GLY A 273 8.74 6.35 11.08
C GLY A 273 9.48 7.42 11.88
N GLU A 274 10.63 7.89 11.37
CA GLU A 274 11.40 8.97 12.02
C GLU A 274 10.61 10.28 12.06
N VAL A 275 9.94 10.65 10.97
CA VAL A 275 9.08 11.84 10.93
C VAL A 275 7.96 11.73 11.96
N PHE A 276 7.23 10.63 11.98
CA PHE A 276 6.12 10.45 12.94
C PHE A 276 6.60 10.33 14.39
N ARG A 277 7.78 9.75 14.63
CA ARG A 277 8.39 9.74 15.96
C ARG A 277 8.59 11.15 16.49
N LYS A 278 9.22 12.03 15.69
CA LYS A 278 9.53 13.42 16.07
C LYS A 278 8.26 14.28 16.22
N VAL A 279 7.27 14.06 15.37
CA VAL A 279 6.08 14.94 15.31
C VAL A 279 4.99 14.52 16.28
N VAL A 280 4.86 13.21 16.57
CA VAL A 280 3.72 12.66 17.33
C VAL A 280 4.14 11.95 18.62
N LEU A 281 5.26 11.20 18.62
CA LEU A 281 5.61 10.35 19.75
C LEU A 281 6.53 11.03 20.75
N GLU A 282 7.44 11.89 20.30
CA GLU A 282 8.31 12.67 21.19
C GLU A 282 7.50 13.80 21.83
N GLU A 283 7.46 13.79 23.17
CA GLU A 283 6.98 14.92 23.95
C GLU A 283 8.07 16.02 23.94
N ASN A 284 7.67 17.28 23.76
CA ASN A 284 8.58 18.43 23.88
C ASN A 284 8.93 18.69 25.32
#